data_0d959a8bbbd07386ebf0681561762940
#
_entry.id   0d959a8bbbd07386ebf0681561762940
#
_cell.length_a   1.000
_cell.length_b   1.000
_cell.length_c   1.000
_cell.angle_alpha   90.00
_cell.angle_beta   90.00
_cell.angle_gamma   90.00
#
_symmetry.space_group_name_H-M   'P 1'
#
loop_
_entity.id
_entity.type
_entity.pdbx_description
1 polymer ?
#
loop_
_entity_poly.entity_id
_entity_poly.type
_entity_poly.pdbx_seq_one_letter_code
_entity_poly.pdbx_strand_id
1 'polypeptide(L)'
;MKVKRTLKMIVGCLLITNLCWAGITQEGDTLPPGVVIHNAPAISHEYIGSPSIVIMPDGTYIASHDYFGKKLSDTYIYRSGDRGNSWTPIAKLESLTWATLFNRAKELYLIGISPKVT
;
A
#
# COMPACT_ATOMS: atom_id res chain seq x y z
N MET A 1 -61.36 -63.85 2.85
CA MET A 1 -61.31 -62.45 3.31
C MET A 1 -59.96 -61.84 2.82
N LYS A 2 -59.96 -61.04 1.78
CA LYS A 2 -58.74 -60.46 1.16
C LYS A 2 -58.56 -59.04 1.67
N VAL A 3 -57.53 -58.80 2.44
CA VAL A 3 -57.16 -57.48 2.94
C VAL A 3 -56.28 -56.81 1.89
N LYS A 4 -56.82 -55.79 1.23
CA LYS A 4 -56.05 -54.90 0.32
C LYS A 4 -55.31 -53.89 1.20
N ARG A 5 -54.00 -53.97 1.25
CA ARG A 5 -53.13 -52.91 1.84
C ARG A 5 -52.86 -51.87 0.77
N THR A 6 -53.43 -50.70 0.96
CA THR A 6 -53.15 -49.52 0.13
C THR A 6 -51.87 -48.87 0.64
N LEU A 7 -50.82 -48.96 -0.17
CA LEU A 7 -49.56 -48.27 0.10
C LEU A 7 -49.69 -46.80 -0.31
N LYS A 8 -49.80 -45.91 0.66
CA LYS A 8 -49.72 -44.46 0.38
C LYS A 8 -48.26 -44.08 0.22
N MET A 9 -47.88 -43.78 -1.02
CA MET A 9 -46.61 -43.13 -1.32
C MET A 9 -46.65 -41.67 -0.80
N ILE A 10 -45.88 -41.39 0.19
CA ILE A 10 -45.60 -40.02 0.65
C ILE A 10 -44.47 -39.48 -0.26
N VAL A 11 -44.84 -38.65 -1.21
CA VAL A 11 -43.86 -37.89 -2.00
C VAL A 11 -43.35 -36.76 -1.11
N GLY A 12 -42.20 -36.99 -0.49
CA GLY A 12 -41.48 -35.99 0.25
C GLY A 12 -40.92 -34.97 -0.74
N CYS A 13 -41.51 -33.76 -0.79
CA CYS A 13 -40.95 -32.65 -1.49
C CYS A 13 -39.67 -32.19 -0.78
N LEU A 14 -38.52 -32.62 -1.31
CA LEU A 14 -37.21 -32.14 -0.83
C LEU A 14 -37.02 -30.72 -1.36
N LEU A 15 -37.36 -29.70 -0.55
CA LEU A 15 -36.99 -28.31 -0.79
C LEU A 15 -35.46 -28.21 -0.61
N ILE A 16 -34.75 -28.31 -1.72
CA ILE A 16 -33.33 -27.94 -1.76
C ILE A 16 -33.28 -26.41 -1.70
N THR A 17 -33.11 -25.89 -0.49
CA THR A 17 -32.72 -24.50 -0.31
C THR A 17 -31.30 -24.36 -0.85
N ASN A 18 -31.19 -23.85 -2.08
CA ASN A 18 -29.91 -23.32 -2.57
C ASN A 18 -29.52 -22.15 -1.66
N LEU A 19 -28.71 -22.45 -0.65
CA LEU A 19 -27.93 -21.44 0.03
C LEU A 19 -26.98 -20.89 -1.03
N CYS A 20 -27.36 -19.79 -1.64
CA CYS A 20 -26.47 -18.96 -2.43
C CYS A 20 -25.40 -18.44 -1.45
N TRP A 21 -24.30 -19.16 -1.31
CA TRP A 21 -23.09 -18.59 -0.77
C TRP A 21 -22.69 -17.51 -1.76
N ALA A 22 -23.08 -16.27 -1.46
CA ALA A 22 -22.41 -15.12 -2.03
C ALA A 22 -20.95 -15.26 -1.62
N GLY A 23 -20.15 -15.84 -2.51
CA GLY A 23 -18.71 -15.83 -2.36
C GLY A 23 -18.34 -14.37 -2.18
N ILE A 24 -17.79 -14.05 -1.01
CA ILE A 24 -17.01 -12.82 -0.84
C ILE A 24 -15.90 -13.00 -1.85
N THR A 25 -16.06 -12.43 -3.03
CA THR A 25 -14.95 -12.20 -3.93
C THR A 25 -14.04 -11.28 -3.15
N GLN A 26 -12.98 -11.84 -2.59
CA GLN A 26 -11.86 -11.07 -2.11
C GLN A 26 -11.43 -10.25 -3.33
N GLU A 27 -11.74 -8.96 -3.28
CA GLU A 27 -11.25 -8.00 -4.26
C GLU A 27 -9.74 -8.23 -4.32
N GLY A 28 -9.27 -8.81 -5.42
CA GLY A 28 -7.86 -9.14 -5.55
C GLY A 28 -7.09 -7.86 -5.28
N ASP A 29 -6.06 -7.98 -4.48
CA ASP A 29 -5.13 -6.89 -4.12
C ASP A 29 -4.57 -6.31 -5.42
N THR A 30 -5.36 -5.47 -6.09
CA THR A 30 -4.90 -4.73 -7.26
C THR A 30 -3.96 -3.67 -6.72
N LEU A 31 -2.67 -3.89 -6.93
CA LEU A 31 -1.68 -2.86 -6.65
C LEU A 31 -2.16 -1.54 -7.24
N PRO A 32 -2.06 -0.44 -6.50
CA PRO A 32 -2.44 0.86 -7.03
C PRO A 32 -1.65 1.13 -8.32
N PRO A 33 -2.27 1.85 -9.30
CA PRO A 33 -1.58 2.16 -10.54
C PRO A 33 -0.31 2.97 -10.25
N GLY A 34 0.81 2.53 -10.82
CA GLY A 34 2.10 3.19 -10.66
C GLY A 34 3.21 2.24 -10.26
N VAL A 35 4.35 2.80 -9.88
CA VAL A 35 5.53 2.08 -9.42
C VAL A 35 5.66 2.25 -7.92
N VAL A 36 5.76 1.14 -7.19
CA VAL A 36 6.01 1.16 -5.75
C VAL A 36 7.49 1.48 -5.52
N ILE A 37 7.77 2.65 -4.94
CA ILE A 37 9.14 3.08 -4.61
C ILE A 37 9.64 2.36 -3.37
N HIS A 38 8.78 2.24 -2.36
CA HIS A 38 9.09 1.57 -1.10
C HIS A 38 7.83 1.01 -0.46
N ASN A 39 7.99 -0.08 0.29
CA ASN A 39 6.90 -0.72 1.02
C ASN A 39 7.37 -1.09 2.44
N ALA A 40 6.60 -0.71 3.45
CA ALA A 40 6.78 -1.16 4.82
C ALA A 40 5.74 -2.25 5.12
N PRO A 41 6.16 -3.50 5.36
CA PRO A 41 5.23 -4.59 5.70
C PRO A 41 4.47 -4.28 7.00
N ALA A 42 3.18 -4.58 7.05
CA ALA A 42 2.34 -4.30 8.23
C ALA A 42 2.90 -4.90 9.53
N ILE A 43 3.58 -6.05 9.45
CA ILE A 43 4.22 -6.71 10.60
C ILE A 43 5.38 -5.91 11.19
N SER A 44 5.98 -4.97 10.44
CA SER A 44 7.06 -4.13 10.95
C SER A 44 6.59 -3.12 11.97
N HIS A 45 5.30 -2.78 11.99
CA HIS A 45 4.71 -1.68 12.74
C HIS A 45 5.40 -0.33 12.47
N GLU A 46 6.00 -0.19 11.30
CA GLU A 46 6.54 1.05 10.78
C GLU A 46 5.60 1.62 9.72
N TYR A 47 5.46 2.91 9.70
CA TYR A 47 4.57 3.60 8.78
C TYR A 47 5.39 4.51 7.88
N ILE A 48 5.00 4.57 6.62
CA ILE A 48 5.56 5.48 5.62
C ILE A 48 4.66 6.70 5.53
N GLY A 49 5.24 7.87 5.61
CA GLY A 49 4.52 9.14 5.52
C GLY A 49 5.32 10.23 4.84
N SER A 50 4.72 11.41 4.81
CA SER A 50 5.31 12.62 4.24
C SER A 50 5.91 12.40 2.82
N PRO A 51 5.18 11.77 1.89
CA PRO A 51 5.71 11.56 0.56
C PRO A 51 5.92 12.90 -0.14
N SER A 52 7.07 13.04 -0.78
CA SER A 52 7.38 14.22 -1.60
C SER A 52 8.07 13.78 -2.88
N ILE A 53 7.80 14.50 -3.96
CA ILE A 53 8.43 14.28 -5.25
C ILE A 53 8.75 15.60 -5.92
N VAL A 54 9.89 15.66 -6.59
CA VAL A 54 10.30 16.81 -7.41
C VAL A 54 10.92 16.32 -8.70
N ILE A 55 10.68 17.05 -9.79
CA ILE A 55 11.30 16.81 -11.08
C ILE A 55 12.36 17.88 -11.27
N MET A 56 13.59 17.42 -11.45
CA MET A 56 14.73 18.30 -11.71
C MET A 56 14.72 18.81 -13.16
N PRO A 57 15.36 19.94 -13.45
CA PRO A 57 15.40 20.51 -14.81
C PRO A 57 16.00 19.59 -15.87
N ASP A 58 16.82 18.62 -15.48
CA ASP A 58 17.40 17.61 -16.37
C ASP A 58 16.45 16.41 -16.62
N GLY A 59 15.24 16.44 -16.04
CA GLY A 59 14.26 15.37 -16.16
C GLY A 59 14.43 14.25 -15.13
N THR A 60 15.39 14.34 -14.23
CA THR A 60 15.55 13.41 -13.11
C THR A 60 14.41 13.57 -12.09
N TYR A 61 13.82 12.48 -11.64
CA TYR A 61 12.84 12.48 -10.56
C TYR A 61 13.51 12.15 -9.23
N ILE A 62 13.20 12.94 -8.21
CA ILE A 62 13.65 12.67 -6.83
C ILE A 62 12.40 12.53 -5.97
N ALA A 63 12.33 11.44 -5.21
CA ALA A 63 11.25 11.20 -4.26
C ALA A 63 11.80 11.00 -2.86
N SER A 64 11.00 11.34 -1.86
CA SER A 64 11.33 11.07 -0.47
C SER A 64 10.11 10.59 0.31
N HIS A 65 10.35 9.90 1.39
CA HIS A 65 9.39 9.59 2.44
C HIS A 65 10.08 9.50 3.80
N ASP A 66 9.30 9.63 4.85
CA ASP A 66 9.74 9.41 6.21
C ASP A 66 9.23 8.07 6.72
N TYR A 67 9.94 7.48 7.67
CA TYR A 67 9.36 6.48 8.55
C TYR A 67 8.89 7.13 9.85
N PHE A 68 7.76 6.66 10.35
CA PHE A 68 7.30 6.98 11.69
C PHE A 68 6.70 5.74 12.37
N GLY A 69 6.66 5.73 13.69
CA GLY A 69 6.24 4.58 14.49
C GLY A 69 7.12 4.40 15.71
N LYS A 70 7.75 3.23 15.86
CA LYS A 70 8.56 2.89 17.05
C LYS A 70 9.87 3.66 17.17
N LYS A 71 10.43 4.17 16.08
CA LYS A 71 11.67 4.91 16.04
C LYS A 71 11.42 6.35 15.59
N LEU A 72 12.31 7.24 16.00
CA LEU A 72 12.37 8.57 15.42
C LEU A 72 12.62 8.45 13.92
N SER A 73 11.87 9.21 13.18
CA SER A 73 11.81 9.10 11.73
C SER A 73 13.10 9.52 11.07
N ASP A 74 13.47 8.72 10.09
CA ASP A 74 14.51 9.04 9.14
C ASP A 74 13.83 9.32 7.80
N THR A 75 14.36 10.26 7.04
CA THR A 75 13.91 10.54 5.68
C THR A 75 14.76 9.77 4.67
N TYR A 76 14.11 9.03 3.80
CA TYR A 76 14.75 8.27 2.72
C TYR A 76 14.53 9.00 1.40
N ILE A 77 15.57 9.05 0.58
CA ILE A 77 15.57 9.73 -0.71
C ILE A 77 15.91 8.75 -1.82
N TYR A 78 15.13 8.81 -2.90
CA TYR A 78 15.22 7.93 -4.07
C TYR A 78 15.36 8.78 -5.33
N ARG A 79 16.05 8.23 -6.32
CA ARG A 79 16.25 8.83 -7.63
C ARG A 79 15.73 7.93 -8.73
N SER A 80 15.09 8.51 -9.73
CA SER A 80 14.73 7.87 -10.98
C SER A 80 15.29 8.67 -12.15
N GLY A 81 15.98 8.01 -13.05
CA GLY A 81 16.47 8.57 -14.31
C GLY A 81 15.59 8.24 -15.51
N ASP A 82 14.50 7.49 -15.32
CA ASP A 82 13.63 6.94 -16.36
C ASP A 82 12.15 7.34 -16.19
N ARG A 83 11.93 8.54 -15.67
CA ARG A 83 10.62 9.16 -15.45
C ARG A 83 9.73 8.35 -14.49
N GLY A 84 10.34 7.74 -13.48
CA GLY A 84 9.61 7.03 -12.42
C GLY A 84 9.36 5.56 -12.69
N ASN A 85 9.88 4.98 -13.78
CA ASN A 85 9.73 3.56 -14.07
C ASN A 85 10.59 2.69 -13.15
N SER A 86 11.76 3.18 -12.74
CA SER A 86 12.60 2.55 -11.73
C SER A 86 13.18 3.56 -10.74
N TRP A 87 13.48 3.09 -9.53
CA TRP A 87 13.93 3.94 -8.43
C TRP A 87 15.11 3.32 -7.69
N THR A 88 16.09 4.15 -7.38
CA THR A 88 17.29 3.76 -6.65
C THR A 88 17.39 4.62 -5.38
N PRO A 89 17.57 4.03 -4.18
CA PRO A 89 17.83 4.79 -2.97
C PRO A 89 19.18 5.51 -3.09
N ILE A 90 19.23 6.79 -2.76
CA ILE A 90 20.43 7.63 -2.88
C ILE A 90 20.89 8.24 -1.57
N ALA A 91 19.98 8.41 -0.60
CA ALA A 91 20.32 8.95 0.70
C ALA A 91 19.35 8.52 1.80
N LYS A 92 19.86 8.53 3.01
CA LYS A 92 19.14 8.43 4.27
C LYS A 92 19.56 9.58 5.17
N LEU A 93 18.60 10.40 5.59
CA LEU A 93 18.83 11.50 6.51
C LEU A 93 18.28 11.14 7.88
N GLU A 94 19.18 10.92 8.81
CA GLU A 94 18.81 10.49 10.17
C GLU A 94 18.18 11.63 10.97
N SER A 95 17.18 11.30 11.77
CA SER A 95 16.48 12.25 12.63
C SER A 95 15.93 13.46 11.90
N LEU A 96 15.42 13.24 10.70
CA LEU A 96 14.70 14.23 9.92
C LEU A 96 13.32 13.68 9.59
N THR A 97 12.28 14.49 9.77
CA THR A 97 10.89 14.11 9.55
C THR A 97 10.10 15.24 8.89
N TRP A 98 8.95 14.88 8.32
CA TRP A 98 8.06 15.80 7.58
C TRP A 98 8.80 16.58 6.50
N ALA A 99 9.65 15.82 5.81
CA ALA A 99 10.52 16.40 4.81
C ALA A 99 9.80 16.66 3.48
N THR A 100 10.06 17.80 2.90
CA THR A 100 9.57 18.20 1.59
C THR A 100 10.72 18.56 0.67
N LEU A 101 10.72 17.98 -0.52
CA LEU A 101 11.68 18.27 -1.57
C LEU A 101 11.22 19.44 -2.44
N PHE A 102 12.14 20.26 -2.87
CA PHE A 102 11.89 21.28 -3.89
C PHE A 102 13.17 21.59 -4.67
N ASN A 103 13.03 22.13 -5.86
CA ASN A 103 14.17 22.64 -6.62
C ASN A 103 14.15 24.17 -6.68
N ARG A 104 15.33 24.76 -6.69
CA ARG A 104 15.53 26.18 -6.95
C ARG A 104 16.86 26.37 -7.66
N ALA A 105 16.85 27.11 -8.78
CA ALA A 105 18.06 27.38 -9.56
C ALA A 105 18.86 26.12 -9.95
N LYS A 106 18.16 25.03 -10.28
CA LYS A 106 18.70 23.71 -10.65
C LYS A 106 19.33 22.92 -9.50
N GLU A 107 19.23 23.40 -8.28
CA GLU A 107 19.69 22.70 -7.09
C GLU A 107 18.52 22.05 -6.36
N LEU A 108 18.78 20.88 -5.77
CA LEU A 108 17.83 20.16 -4.94
C LEU A 108 17.93 20.65 -3.51
N TYR A 109 16.79 20.99 -2.94
CA TYR A 109 16.65 21.37 -1.53
C TYR A 109 15.66 20.45 -0.85
N LEU A 110 15.85 20.30 0.44
CA LEU A 110 14.93 19.60 1.31
C LEU A 110 14.76 20.44 2.59
N ILE A 111 13.51 20.58 3.01
CA ILE A 111 13.13 21.17 4.30
C ILE A 111 12.40 20.15 5.12
N GLY A 112 12.70 20.06 6.41
CA GLY A 112 12.07 19.12 7.33
C GLY A 112 12.30 19.53 8.77
N ILE A 113 11.79 18.75 9.71
CA ILE A 113 11.94 18.97 11.14
C ILE A 113 12.95 17.96 11.69
N SER A 114 13.95 18.44 12.42
CA SER A 114 14.83 17.58 13.21
C SER A 114 14.36 17.54 14.66
N PRO A 115 13.96 16.36 15.18
CA PRO A 115 13.56 16.24 16.58
C PRO A 115 14.74 16.32 17.57
N LYS A 116 15.98 16.32 17.11
CA LYS A 116 17.14 16.55 17.98
C LYS A 116 17.27 18.04 18.28
N VAL A 117 16.55 18.49 19.31
CA VAL A 117 16.90 19.72 20.02
C VAL A 117 17.82 19.27 21.15
N THR A 118 19.12 19.50 21.04
CA THR A 118 20.07 19.37 22.15
C THR A 118 19.90 20.53 23.10
#